data_ef7211fcd9bca7ee9a709aa7a2731ab4
#
_entry.id   ef7211fcd9bca7ee9a709aa7a2731ab4
#
_cell.length_a   1.000
_cell.length_b   1.000
_cell.length_c   1.000
_cell.angle_alpha   90.00
_cell.angle_beta   90.00
_cell.angle_gamma   90.00
#
_symmetry.space_group_name_H-M   'P 1'
#
loop_
_entity.id
_entity.type
_entity.pdbx_description
1 polymer ?
#
loop_
_entity_poly.entity_id
_entity_poly.type
_entity_poly.pdbx_seq_one_letter_code
_entity_poly.pdbx_strand_id
1 'polypeptide(L)'
;DFGALPPEVNSARMYAGPGSAPLLAAAASWSALATELTYTATSYASVITDLADSAWHGPSAATMSAAAAPYAAWLKATAVGAEETALKATAAAAAYEAAFAATVPPPVIAANRTLLATLVATNLLGQNAPAIAAT
;
A
#
# COMPACT_ATOMS: atom_id res chain seq x y z
N ASP A 1 -4.41 20.88 -0.73
CA ASP A 1 -3.64 21.04 -1.96
C ASP A 1 -2.15 21.23 -1.62
N PHE A 2 -1.30 20.28 -2.02
CA PHE A 2 0.15 20.33 -1.78
C PHE A 2 0.83 21.47 -2.56
N GLY A 3 0.28 21.85 -3.72
CA GLY A 3 0.80 22.97 -4.52
C GLY A 3 0.64 24.34 -3.86
N ALA A 4 -0.26 24.46 -2.90
CA ALA A 4 -0.48 25.71 -2.15
C ALA A 4 0.41 25.86 -0.91
N LEU A 5 1.16 24.81 -0.54
CA LEU A 5 2.04 24.81 0.62
C LEU A 5 3.50 25.10 0.20
N PRO A 6 4.26 25.83 1.03
CA PRO A 6 5.70 25.96 0.82
C PRO A 6 6.41 24.59 0.74
N PRO A 7 7.46 24.47 -0.08
CA PRO A 7 8.17 23.19 -0.26
C PRO A 7 8.75 22.65 1.05
N GLU A 8 9.15 23.50 1.98
CA GLU A 8 9.65 23.13 3.31
C GLU A 8 8.60 22.35 4.10
N VAL A 9 7.31 22.74 4.00
CA VAL A 9 6.20 22.10 4.72
C VAL A 9 5.92 20.72 4.11
N ASN A 10 5.89 20.62 2.77
CA ASN A 10 5.65 19.36 2.07
C ASN A 10 6.76 18.36 2.36
N SER A 11 8.02 18.79 2.24
CA SER A 11 9.19 17.97 2.55
C SER A 11 9.19 17.51 4.01
N ALA A 12 8.99 18.43 4.96
CA ALA A 12 8.94 18.06 6.37
C ALA A 12 7.87 17.01 6.69
N ARG A 13 6.68 17.12 6.08
CA ARG A 13 5.61 16.12 6.25
C ARG A 13 5.99 14.76 5.69
N MET A 14 6.66 14.71 4.53
CA MET A 14 7.12 13.46 3.94
C MET A 14 8.16 12.76 4.85
N TYR A 15 9.10 13.54 5.39
CA TYR A 15 10.19 13.02 6.23
C TYR A 15 9.78 12.73 7.69
N ALA A 16 8.70 13.33 8.19
CA ALA A 16 8.19 13.08 9.54
C ALA A 16 7.16 11.95 9.61
N GLY A 17 6.73 11.40 8.47
CA GLY A 17 5.73 10.34 8.40
C GLY A 17 6.27 8.97 8.83
N PRO A 18 5.38 7.98 9.06
CA PRO A 18 5.74 6.64 9.48
C PRO A 18 6.40 5.79 8.37
N GLY A 19 6.58 6.33 7.18
CA GLY A 19 7.12 5.62 6.03
C GLY A 19 6.15 4.60 5.41
N SER A 20 6.70 3.66 4.66
CA SER A 20 5.96 2.58 4.00
C SER A 20 5.66 1.39 4.93
N ALA A 21 6.31 1.30 6.10
CA ALA A 21 6.21 0.15 6.99
C ALA A 21 4.78 -0.24 7.40
N PRO A 22 3.86 0.68 7.75
CA PRO A 22 2.47 0.32 8.06
C PRO A 22 1.72 -0.30 6.87
N LEU A 23 2.00 0.14 5.64
CA LEU A 23 1.40 -0.43 4.43
C LEU A 23 1.91 -1.85 4.17
N LEU A 24 3.20 -2.10 4.37
CA LEU A 24 3.79 -3.44 4.24
C LEU A 24 3.27 -4.39 5.32
N ALA A 25 3.10 -3.92 6.56
CA ALA A 25 2.49 -4.71 7.62
C ALA A 25 1.03 -5.06 7.30
N ALA A 26 0.26 -4.12 6.76
CA ALA A 26 -1.10 -4.37 6.31
C ALA A 26 -1.13 -5.39 5.15
N ALA A 27 -0.22 -5.26 4.17
CA ALA A 27 -0.09 -6.20 3.07
C ALA A 27 0.16 -7.63 3.57
N ALA A 28 1.10 -7.81 4.51
CA ALA A 28 1.40 -9.11 5.11
C ALA A 28 0.17 -9.70 5.83
N SER A 29 -0.58 -8.89 6.56
CA SER A 29 -1.80 -9.34 7.26
C SER A 29 -2.89 -9.78 6.28
N TRP A 30 -3.10 -9.05 5.18
CA TRP A 30 -4.07 -9.41 4.16
C TRP A 30 -3.68 -10.68 3.40
N SER A 31 -2.39 -10.87 3.09
CA SER A 31 -1.89 -12.11 2.46
C SER A 31 -2.02 -13.33 3.38
N ALA A 32 -1.76 -13.16 4.69
CA ALA A 32 -1.99 -14.21 5.67
C ALA A 32 -3.47 -14.59 5.73
N LEU A 33 -4.39 -13.62 5.74
CA LEU A 33 -5.83 -13.87 5.70
C LEU A 33 -6.25 -14.63 4.42
N ALA A 34 -5.71 -14.24 3.26
CA ALA A 34 -5.98 -14.92 1.99
C ALA A 34 -5.57 -16.39 2.04
N THR A 35 -4.40 -16.67 2.61
CA THR A 35 -3.90 -18.03 2.80
C THR A 35 -4.82 -18.84 3.70
N GLU A 36 -5.26 -18.28 4.83
CA GLU A 36 -6.14 -18.95 5.79
C GLU A 36 -7.53 -19.23 5.20
N LEU A 37 -8.09 -18.29 4.47
CA LEU A 37 -9.36 -18.47 3.76
C LEU A 37 -9.28 -19.55 2.69
N THR A 38 -8.17 -19.62 1.96
CA THR A 38 -7.92 -20.67 0.96
C THR A 38 -7.82 -22.05 1.61
N TYR A 39 -7.08 -22.16 2.72
CA TYR A 39 -6.98 -23.38 3.49
C TYR A 39 -8.36 -23.82 4.03
N THR A 40 -9.11 -22.87 4.61
CA THR A 40 -10.46 -23.13 5.14
C THR A 40 -11.41 -23.62 4.04
N ALA A 41 -11.38 -22.97 2.86
CA ALA A 41 -12.20 -23.37 1.72
C ALA A 41 -11.89 -24.79 1.25
N THR A 42 -10.61 -25.14 1.20
CA THR A 42 -10.14 -26.47 0.79
C THR A 42 -10.52 -27.54 1.82
N SER A 43 -10.28 -27.28 3.09
CA SER A 43 -10.63 -28.17 4.19
C SER A 43 -12.14 -28.40 4.27
N TYR A 44 -12.93 -27.35 4.12
CA TYR A 44 -14.39 -27.46 4.09
C TYR A 44 -14.87 -28.31 2.92
N ALA A 45 -14.36 -28.08 1.72
CA ALA A 45 -14.70 -28.88 0.55
C ALA A 45 -14.31 -30.37 0.72
N SER A 46 -13.13 -30.65 1.31
CA SER A 46 -12.69 -32.02 1.59
C SER A 46 -13.65 -32.73 2.55
N VAL A 47 -14.03 -32.10 3.66
CA VAL A 47 -14.97 -32.68 4.62
C VAL A 47 -16.32 -33.03 3.96
N ILE A 48 -16.85 -32.15 3.11
CA ILE A 48 -18.09 -32.40 2.38
C ILE A 48 -17.95 -33.55 1.41
N THR A 49 -16.84 -33.62 0.68
CA THR A 49 -16.55 -34.73 -0.25
C THR A 49 -16.41 -36.07 0.50
N ASP A 50 -15.60 -36.12 1.56
CA ASP A 50 -15.37 -37.30 2.35
C ASP A 50 -16.67 -37.85 2.97
N LEU A 51 -17.55 -36.97 3.43
CA LEU A 51 -18.84 -37.33 3.98
C LEU A 51 -19.76 -37.94 2.90
N ALA A 52 -19.80 -37.34 1.71
CA ALA A 52 -20.64 -37.81 0.60
C ALA A 52 -20.11 -39.09 -0.04
N ASP A 53 -18.80 -39.31 -0.05
CA ASP A 53 -18.17 -40.48 -0.68
C ASP A 53 -18.10 -41.71 0.23
N SER A 54 -18.07 -41.52 1.56
CA SER A 54 -17.83 -42.63 2.49
C SER A 54 -19.02 -42.99 3.39
N ALA A 55 -19.61 -41.98 4.04
CA ALA A 55 -20.57 -42.22 5.12
C ALA A 55 -22.03 -41.93 4.72
N TRP A 56 -22.26 -41.10 3.72
CA TRP A 56 -23.58 -40.63 3.36
C TRP A 56 -23.80 -40.62 1.84
N HIS A 57 -24.59 -41.58 1.34
CA HIS A 57 -24.86 -41.73 -0.08
C HIS A 57 -26.32 -41.41 -0.44
N GLY A 58 -26.55 -41.10 -1.72
CA GLY A 58 -27.90 -40.95 -2.28
C GLY A 58 -28.30 -39.47 -2.48
N PRO A 59 -29.59 -39.23 -2.82
CA PRO A 59 -30.06 -37.91 -3.21
C PRO A 59 -29.88 -36.82 -2.14
N SER A 60 -29.99 -37.20 -0.86
CA SER A 60 -29.81 -36.26 0.26
C SER A 60 -28.37 -35.80 0.40
N ALA A 61 -27.39 -36.66 0.18
CA ALA A 61 -25.98 -36.32 0.16
C ALA A 61 -25.66 -35.35 -1.01
N ALA A 62 -26.19 -35.62 -2.19
CA ALA A 62 -26.06 -34.72 -3.34
C ALA A 62 -26.66 -33.33 -3.08
N THR A 63 -27.83 -33.29 -2.44
CA THR A 63 -28.47 -32.03 -2.05
C THR A 63 -27.64 -31.25 -1.04
N MET A 64 -27.07 -31.91 -0.03
CA MET A 64 -26.18 -31.30 0.96
C MET A 64 -24.91 -30.76 0.28
N SER A 65 -24.25 -31.52 -0.57
CA SER A 65 -23.06 -31.10 -1.29
C SER A 65 -23.32 -29.86 -2.17
N ALA A 66 -24.48 -29.86 -2.89
CA ALA A 66 -24.92 -28.72 -3.69
C ALA A 66 -25.18 -27.47 -2.83
N ALA A 67 -25.77 -27.64 -1.64
CA ALA A 67 -26.02 -26.53 -0.71
C ALA A 67 -24.73 -25.97 -0.10
N ALA A 68 -23.69 -26.81 0.10
CA ALA A 68 -22.41 -26.42 0.65
C ALA A 68 -21.48 -25.71 -0.37
N ALA A 69 -21.61 -26.03 -1.66
CA ALA A 69 -20.74 -25.52 -2.72
C ALA A 69 -20.67 -23.97 -2.79
N PRO A 70 -21.77 -23.21 -2.66
CA PRO A 70 -21.72 -21.74 -2.67
C PRO A 70 -20.88 -21.16 -1.54
N TYR A 71 -20.85 -21.78 -0.36
CA TYR A 71 -20.05 -21.31 0.76
C TYR A 71 -18.55 -21.51 0.50
N ALA A 72 -18.14 -22.66 -0.03
CA ALA A 72 -16.77 -22.90 -0.44
C ALA A 72 -16.32 -21.92 -1.54
N ALA A 73 -17.19 -21.64 -2.50
CA ALA A 73 -16.94 -20.66 -3.56
C ALA A 73 -16.79 -19.24 -2.99
N TRP A 74 -17.63 -18.86 -2.04
CA TRP A 74 -17.54 -17.56 -1.37
C TRP A 74 -16.23 -17.39 -0.59
N LEU A 75 -15.78 -18.42 0.14
CA LEU A 75 -14.50 -18.41 0.84
C LEU A 75 -13.33 -18.17 -0.14
N LYS A 76 -13.34 -18.88 -1.28
CA LYS A 76 -12.32 -18.69 -2.33
C LYS A 76 -12.34 -17.30 -2.92
N ALA A 77 -13.52 -16.76 -3.24
CA ALA A 77 -13.66 -15.41 -3.76
C ALA A 77 -13.19 -14.36 -2.75
N THR A 78 -13.47 -14.55 -1.46
CA THR A 78 -13.01 -13.68 -0.39
C THR A 78 -11.49 -13.74 -0.22
N ALA A 79 -10.88 -14.93 -0.37
CA ALA A 79 -9.43 -15.10 -0.37
C ALA A 79 -8.76 -14.31 -1.50
N VAL A 80 -9.32 -14.38 -2.72
CA VAL A 80 -8.82 -13.59 -3.86
C VAL A 80 -8.91 -12.08 -3.57
N GLY A 81 -10.02 -11.61 -3.02
CA GLY A 81 -10.17 -10.18 -2.64
C GLY A 81 -9.17 -9.74 -1.56
N ALA A 82 -8.84 -10.62 -0.61
CA ALA A 82 -7.82 -10.35 0.39
C ALA A 82 -6.42 -10.25 -0.24
N GLU A 83 -6.06 -11.16 -1.16
CA GLU A 83 -4.79 -11.11 -1.87
C GLU A 83 -4.65 -9.87 -2.75
N GLU A 84 -5.71 -9.48 -3.47
CA GLU A 84 -5.73 -8.22 -4.22
C GLU A 84 -5.49 -7.00 -3.32
N THR A 85 -6.04 -7.02 -2.11
CA THR A 85 -5.84 -5.94 -1.13
C THR A 85 -4.38 -5.90 -0.66
N ALA A 86 -3.76 -7.05 -0.43
CA ALA A 86 -2.34 -7.15 -0.11
C ALA A 86 -1.46 -6.57 -1.22
N LEU A 87 -1.74 -6.92 -2.48
CA LEU A 87 -1.02 -6.39 -3.64
C LEU A 87 -1.17 -4.87 -3.78
N LYS A 88 -2.37 -4.33 -3.56
CA LYS A 88 -2.63 -2.88 -3.58
C LYS A 88 -1.87 -2.16 -2.47
N ALA A 89 -1.80 -2.73 -1.26
CA ALA A 89 -1.03 -2.16 -0.15
C ALA A 89 0.49 -2.17 -0.45
N THR A 90 1.00 -3.24 -1.05
CA THR A 90 2.40 -3.32 -1.50
C THR A 90 2.70 -2.29 -2.59
N ALA A 91 1.81 -2.12 -3.57
CA ALA A 91 1.97 -1.12 -4.61
C ALA A 91 1.94 0.31 -4.04
N ALA A 92 1.07 0.58 -3.07
CA ALA A 92 1.02 1.87 -2.39
C ALA A 92 2.31 2.15 -1.60
N ALA A 93 2.89 1.13 -0.94
CA ALA A 93 4.19 1.24 -0.28
C ALA A 93 5.30 1.60 -1.27
N ALA A 94 5.36 0.93 -2.42
CA ALA A 94 6.33 1.22 -3.46
C ALA A 94 6.17 2.64 -4.05
N ALA A 95 4.93 3.09 -4.26
CA ALA A 95 4.65 4.45 -4.71
C ALA A 95 5.10 5.50 -3.67
N TYR A 96 4.89 5.22 -2.38
CA TYR A 96 5.40 6.08 -1.32
C TYR A 96 6.93 6.18 -1.35
N GLU A 97 7.64 5.05 -1.46
CA GLU A 97 9.11 5.03 -1.53
C GLU A 97 9.65 5.81 -2.74
N ALA A 98 9.01 5.67 -3.89
CA ALA A 98 9.35 6.44 -5.07
C ALA A 98 9.15 7.95 -4.87
N ALA A 99 8.04 8.36 -4.26
CA ALA A 99 7.77 9.75 -3.93
C ALA A 99 8.74 10.29 -2.87
N PHE A 100 9.07 9.48 -1.87
CA PHE A 100 10.05 9.83 -0.83
C PHE A 100 11.44 10.08 -1.44
N ALA A 101 11.90 9.18 -2.30
CA ALA A 101 13.19 9.32 -2.99
C ALA A 101 13.26 10.56 -3.91
N ALA A 102 12.13 10.96 -4.49
CA ALA A 102 12.02 12.16 -5.32
C ALA A 102 11.86 13.45 -4.51
N THR A 103 11.59 13.37 -3.20
CA THR A 103 11.37 14.55 -2.36
C THR A 103 12.69 15.10 -1.87
N VAL A 104 12.95 16.39 -2.15
CA VAL A 104 14.15 17.10 -1.67
C VAL A 104 14.16 17.14 -0.15
N PRO A 105 15.24 16.71 0.54
CA PRO A 105 15.33 16.74 1.99
C PRO A 105 15.20 18.14 2.59
N PRO A 106 14.56 18.30 3.78
CA PRO A 106 14.37 19.61 4.42
C PRO A 106 15.66 20.44 4.59
N PRO A 107 16.83 19.85 4.98
CA PRO A 107 18.07 20.62 5.09
C PRO A 107 18.55 21.23 3.76
N VAL A 108 18.32 20.54 2.64
CA VAL A 108 18.69 21.02 1.31
C VAL A 108 17.83 22.24 0.91
N ILE A 109 16.52 22.18 1.22
CA ILE A 109 15.61 23.32 1.00
C ILE A 109 16.04 24.51 1.88
N ALA A 110 16.35 24.28 3.14
CA ALA A 110 16.83 25.34 4.04
C ALA A 110 18.13 25.97 3.55
N ALA A 111 19.10 25.18 3.08
CA ALA A 111 20.34 25.69 2.50
C ALA A 111 20.11 26.54 1.24
N ASN A 112 19.22 26.07 0.34
CA ASN A 112 18.84 26.83 -0.85
C ASN A 112 18.20 28.18 -0.48
N ARG A 113 17.29 28.21 0.50
CA ARG A 113 16.66 29.47 0.98
C ARG A 113 17.66 30.42 1.58
N THR A 114 18.62 29.91 2.36
CA THR A 114 19.70 30.74 2.94
C THR A 114 20.59 31.31 1.85
N LEU A 115 20.95 30.50 0.85
CA LEU A 115 21.74 30.95 -0.30
C LEU A 115 21.02 32.05 -1.07
N LEU A 116 19.74 31.86 -1.40
CA LEU A 116 18.93 32.86 -2.10
C LEU A 116 18.90 34.19 -1.32
N ALA A 117 18.62 34.13 -0.01
CA ALA A 117 18.59 35.31 0.84
C ALA A 117 19.94 36.06 0.84
N THR A 118 21.05 35.34 0.89
CA THR A 118 22.41 35.91 0.83
C THR A 118 22.69 36.57 -0.52
N LEU A 119 22.35 35.89 -1.61
CA LEU A 119 22.53 36.41 -2.98
C LEU A 119 21.73 37.68 -3.20
N VAL A 120 20.47 37.71 -2.70
CA VAL A 120 19.62 38.92 -2.79
C VAL A 120 20.19 40.07 -1.95
N ALA A 121 20.58 39.80 -0.69
CA ALA A 121 21.13 40.83 0.21
C ALA A 121 22.44 41.46 -0.30
N THR A 122 23.25 40.69 -1.06
CA THR A 122 24.53 41.16 -1.60
C THR A 122 24.43 41.67 -3.05
N ASN A 123 23.24 41.70 -3.63
CA ASN A 123 23.05 42.09 -5.05
C ASN A 123 22.99 43.61 -5.24
N LEU A 124 24.00 44.37 -4.78
CA LEU A 124 24.00 45.84 -4.77
C LEU A 124 24.02 46.47 -6.17
N LEU A 125 24.69 45.84 -7.14
CA LEU A 125 24.86 46.32 -8.50
C LEU A 125 24.33 45.36 -9.56
N GLY A 126 23.50 44.37 -9.16
CA GLY A 126 22.96 43.38 -10.07
C GLY A 126 23.92 42.21 -10.38
N GLN A 127 25.10 42.15 -9.75
CA GLN A 127 26.14 41.14 -10.02
C GLN A 127 25.68 39.70 -9.70
N ASN A 128 24.72 39.52 -8.81
CA ASN A 128 24.19 38.19 -8.43
C ASN A 128 22.95 37.77 -9.24
N ALA A 129 22.45 38.60 -10.17
CA ALA A 129 21.22 38.31 -10.90
C ALA A 129 21.20 36.91 -11.58
N PRO A 130 22.26 36.44 -12.26
CA PRO A 130 22.29 35.12 -12.84
C PRO A 130 22.21 33.99 -11.79
N ALA A 131 22.91 34.17 -10.66
CA ALA A 131 22.90 33.17 -9.58
C ALA A 131 21.54 33.12 -8.87
N ILE A 132 20.87 34.26 -8.66
CA ILE A 132 19.51 34.35 -8.10
C ILE A 132 18.51 33.65 -9.01
N ALA A 133 18.63 33.80 -10.32
CA ALA A 133 17.73 33.13 -11.28
C ALA A 133 17.93 31.62 -11.35
N ALA A 134 19.11 31.10 -10.95
CA ALA A 134 19.44 29.68 -10.95
C ALA A 134 19.15 28.99 -9.60
N THR A 135 18.81 29.76 -8.55
CA THR A 135 18.50 29.24 -7.21
C THR A 135 17.01 28.97 -7.05
#